data_49fe366f716eff3f1ddf2487aff57800
#
_entry.id   49fe366f716eff3f1ddf2487aff57800
#
_cell.length_a   1.000
_cell.length_b   1.000
_cell.length_c   1.000
_cell.angle_alpha   90.00
_cell.angle_beta   90.00
_cell.angle_gamma   90.00
#
_symmetry.space_group_name_H-M   'P 1'
#
loop_
_entity.id
_entity.type
_entity.pdbx_description
1 polymer ?
#
loop_
_entity_poly.entity_id
_entity_poly.type
_entity_poly.pdbx_seq_one_letter_code
_entity_poly.pdbx_strand_id
1 'polypeptide(L)'
;TEPLPPSIIEGLRRGVDKLAKVETYTGYGDEQGNASLREALAARYAGYGVTLDPDEFFVSDGAKPDSANIQSIFGADNIVAVQDPAYPVYVDSNVIAGRTGRSVNGQYEGFIYMPCTRENGFFPDVPSRKADLLYICSPNNPTGTVATKEQLAGFVAYALKHKAVIIFDAAYAAYIADPALPRTIYEIDGARECAIEINSFSKEAGFTGVRLGWTVV
;
A
#
# COMPACT_ATOMS: atom_id res chain seq x y z
N THR A 1 -6.98 -20.98 -4.88
CA THR A 1 -6.66 -20.00 -5.95
C THR A 1 -7.37 -20.46 -7.21
N GLU A 2 -8.25 -19.64 -7.75
CA GLU A 2 -8.98 -19.92 -8.99
C GLU A 2 -8.13 -19.53 -10.21
N PRO A 3 -8.38 -20.14 -11.39
CA PRO A 3 -7.79 -19.69 -12.64
C PRO A 3 -8.14 -18.24 -12.95
N LEU A 4 -7.27 -17.58 -13.73
CA LEU A 4 -7.53 -16.21 -14.17
C LEU A 4 -8.80 -16.14 -15.04
N PRO A 5 -9.66 -15.12 -14.87
CA PRO A 5 -10.83 -14.93 -15.73
C PRO A 5 -10.46 -14.81 -17.21
N PRO A 6 -11.35 -15.23 -18.15
CA PRO A 6 -11.09 -15.16 -19.58
C PRO A 6 -10.71 -13.75 -20.08
N SER A 7 -11.32 -12.70 -19.53
CA SER A 7 -11.02 -11.30 -19.88
C SER A 7 -9.58 -10.90 -19.52
N ILE A 8 -9.07 -11.40 -18.39
CA ILE A 8 -7.68 -11.18 -17.97
C ILE A 8 -6.71 -11.92 -18.90
N ILE A 9 -7.01 -13.19 -19.21
CA ILE A 9 -6.19 -13.98 -20.15
C ILE A 9 -6.13 -13.30 -21.52
N GLU A 10 -7.25 -12.79 -22.01
CA GLU A 10 -7.29 -12.05 -23.28
C GLU A 10 -6.46 -10.76 -23.22
N GLY A 11 -6.50 -10.02 -22.12
CA GLY A 11 -5.64 -8.86 -21.89
C GLY A 11 -4.15 -9.22 -21.94
N LEU A 12 -3.75 -10.33 -21.29
CA LEU A 12 -2.37 -10.81 -21.31
C LEU A 12 -1.93 -11.20 -22.73
N ARG A 13 -2.79 -11.89 -23.53
CA ARG A 13 -2.50 -12.22 -24.94
C ARG A 13 -2.25 -10.97 -25.76
N ARG A 14 -3.11 -9.95 -25.65
CA ARG A 14 -2.90 -8.66 -26.33
C ARG A 14 -1.60 -7.99 -25.92
N GLY A 15 -1.20 -8.13 -24.66
CA GLY A 15 0.10 -7.65 -24.17
C GLY A 15 1.27 -8.36 -24.85
N VAL A 16 1.20 -9.69 -24.97
CA VAL A 16 2.23 -10.50 -25.66
C VAL A 16 2.30 -10.14 -27.15
N ASP A 17 1.16 -9.95 -27.82
CA ASP A 17 1.11 -9.57 -29.24
C ASP A 17 1.81 -8.24 -29.52
N LYS A 18 1.82 -7.30 -28.57
CA LYS A 18 2.56 -6.04 -28.67
C LYS A 18 4.07 -6.25 -28.69
N LEU A 19 4.58 -7.26 -28.00
CA LEU A 19 6.02 -7.55 -27.97
C LEU A 19 6.55 -8.09 -29.30
N ALA A 20 5.69 -8.63 -30.14
CA ALA A 20 6.05 -9.21 -31.44
C ALA A 20 6.18 -8.18 -32.58
N LYS A 21 5.84 -6.91 -32.33
CA LYS A 21 5.77 -5.87 -33.36
C LYS A 21 6.76 -4.75 -33.05
N VAL A 22 7.54 -4.35 -34.06
CA VAL A 22 8.54 -3.26 -33.93
C VAL A 22 7.90 -1.95 -33.46
N GLU A 23 6.68 -1.65 -33.93
CA GLU A 23 5.97 -0.41 -33.65
C GLU A 23 5.46 -0.32 -32.20
N THR A 24 5.34 -1.45 -31.52
CA THR A 24 4.78 -1.53 -30.15
C THR A 24 5.72 -2.14 -29.14
N TYR A 25 6.90 -2.61 -29.56
CA TYR A 25 7.94 -3.08 -28.67
C TYR A 25 8.73 -1.89 -28.13
N THR A 26 8.70 -1.69 -26.81
CA THR A 26 9.31 -0.53 -26.16
C THR A 26 10.68 -0.82 -25.56
N GLY A 27 11.14 -2.08 -25.54
CA GLY A 27 12.38 -2.44 -24.83
C GLY A 27 12.26 -2.16 -23.34
N TYR A 28 13.22 -1.40 -22.78
CA TYR A 28 13.08 -0.81 -21.47
C TYR A 28 12.03 0.30 -21.57
N GLY A 29 10.93 0.16 -20.81
CA GLY A 29 9.89 1.19 -20.70
C GLY A 29 10.28 2.33 -19.78
N ASP A 30 9.33 3.24 -19.52
CA ASP A 30 9.49 4.30 -18.55
C ASP A 30 9.73 3.72 -17.14
N GLU A 31 10.62 4.31 -16.37
CA GLU A 31 10.98 3.86 -15.01
C GLU A 31 9.77 3.83 -14.05
N GLN A 32 8.83 4.76 -14.22
CA GLN A 32 7.58 4.77 -13.47
C GLN A 32 6.55 3.75 -13.97
N GLY A 33 6.80 3.10 -15.11
CA GLY A 33 5.89 2.19 -15.76
C GLY A 33 5.13 2.82 -16.92
N ASN A 34 4.43 1.98 -17.67
CA ASN A 34 3.74 2.35 -18.89
C ASN A 34 2.71 3.47 -18.67
N ALA A 35 2.81 4.55 -19.45
CA ALA A 35 1.94 5.73 -19.32
C ALA A 35 0.45 5.37 -19.40
N SER A 36 0.05 4.49 -20.32
CA SER A 36 -1.37 4.11 -20.46
C SER A 36 -1.90 3.35 -19.23
N LEU A 37 -1.06 2.64 -18.49
CA LEU A 37 -1.45 2.03 -17.22
C LEU A 37 -1.58 3.09 -16.12
N ARG A 38 -0.63 4.02 -16.03
CA ARG A 38 -0.67 5.12 -15.05
C ARG A 38 -1.90 6.00 -15.25
N GLU A 39 -2.24 6.33 -16.50
CA GLU A 39 -3.47 7.05 -16.87
C GLU A 39 -4.74 6.27 -16.45
N ALA A 40 -4.77 4.95 -16.69
CA ALA A 40 -5.90 4.11 -16.27
C ALA A 40 -6.04 4.04 -14.74
N LEU A 41 -4.91 4.02 -14.01
CA LEU A 41 -4.92 4.09 -12.55
C LEU A 41 -5.43 5.46 -12.07
N ALA A 42 -4.97 6.57 -12.64
CA ALA A 42 -5.47 7.90 -12.31
C ALA A 42 -7.00 8.02 -12.54
N ALA A 43 -7.49 7.50 -13.67
CA ALA A 43 -8.92 7.44 -13.96
C ALA A 43 -9.71 6.59 -12.92
N ARG A 44 -9.11 5.52 -12.41
CA ARG A 44 -9.70 4.71 -11.34
C ARG A 44 -9.87 5.50 -10.05
N TYR A 45 -8.84 6.26 -9.62
CA TYR A 45 -8.92 7.11 -8.42
C TYR A 45 -9.92 8.25 -8.60
N ALA A 46 -10.04 8.81 -9.81
CA ALA A 46 -11.11 9.78 -10.12
C ALA A 46 -12.51 9.19 -9.87
N GLY A 47 -12.70 7.89 -10.09
CA GLY A 47 -13.92 7.15 -9.75
C GLY A 47 -14.19 7.08 -8.23
N TYR A 48 -13.20 7.28 -7.39
CA TYR A 48 -13.31 7.41 -5.92
C TYR A 48 -13.46 8.87 -5.45
N GLY A 49 -13.52 9.82 -6.40
CA GLY A 49 -13.56 11.25 -6.10
C GLY A 49 -12.19 11.87 -5.80
N VAL A 50 -11.11 11.17 -6.10
CA VAL A 50 -9.73 11.62 -5.87
C VAL A 50 -9.06 11.91 -7.21
N THR A 51 -8.60 13.14 -7.41
CA THR A 51 -7.86 13.54 -8.62
C THR A 51 -6.36 13.41 -8.35
N LEU A 52 -5.70 12.51 -9.07
CA LEU A 52 -4.24 12.29 -9.05
C LEU A 52 -3.70 12.44 -10.46
N ASP A 53 -2.48 12.95 -10.58
CA ASP A 53 -1.76 13.00 -11.85
C ASP A 53 -1.18 11.61 -12.18
N PRO A 54 -1.17 11.16 -13.45
CA PRO A 54 -0.49 9.92 -13.83
C PRO A 54 0.98 9.84 -13.38
N ASP A 55 1.65 10.96 -13.19
CA ASP A 55 3.03 11.03 -12.71
C ASP A 55 3.19 10.78 -11.19
N GLU A 56 2.07 10.70 -10.44
CA GLU A 56 2.07 10.28 -9.04
C GLU A 56 2.05 8.74 -8.87
N PHE A 57 1.99 7.96 -9.98
CA PHE A 57 1.94 6.51 -9.97
C PHE A 57 3.26 5.87 -10.38
N PHE A 58 3.72 4.89 -9.61
CA PHE A 58 4.91 4.08 -9.86
C PHE A 58 4.50 2.62 -9.95
N VAL A 59 4.60 2.03 -11.15
CA VAL A 59 4.25 0.63 -11.39
C VAL A 59 5.37 -0.28 -10.93
N SER A 60 5.01 -1.38 -10.27
CA SER A 60 5.94 -2.31 -9.64
C SER A 60 5.55 -3.77 -9.85
N ASP A 61 6.34 -4.68 -9.31
CA ASP A 61 6.07 -6.11 -9.29
C ASP A 61 5.24 -6.55 -8.05
N GLY A 62 4.63 -5.61 -7.34
CA GLY A 62 3.65 -5.86 -6.29
C GLY A 62 3.89 -5.14 -4.98
N ALA A 63 2.84 -5.00 -4.17
CA ALA A 63 2.87 -4.30 -2.89
C ALA A 63 3.92 -4.85 -1.90
N LYS A 64 4.20 -6.16 -1.91
CA LYS A 64 5.20 -6.75 -1.02
C LYS A 64 6.63 -6.28 -1.34
N PRO A 65 7.12 -6.33 -2.60
CA PRO A 65 8.39 -5.71 -2.97
C PRO A 65 8.42 -4.21 -2.66
N ASP A 66 7.34 -3.48 -2.96
CA ASP A 66 7.28 -2.05 -2.66
C ASP A 66 7.44 -1.75 -1.18
N SER A 67 6.74 -2.51 -0.32
CA SER A 67 6.86 -2.37 1.15
C SER A 67 8.29 -2.57 1.65
N ALA A 68 9.06 -3.42 0.98
CA ALA A 68 10.46 -3.68 1.33
C ALA A 68 11.41 -2.63 0.74
N ASN A 69 11.24 -2.32 -0.56
CA ASN A 69 12.14 -1.43 -1.29
C ASN A 69 12.04 0.03 -0.82
N ILE A 70 10.84 0.47 -0.42
CA ILE A 70 10.62 1.83 0.09
C ILE A 70 11.47 2.15 1.32
N GLN A 71 11.97 1.14 2.02
CA GLN A 71 12.85 1.31 3.16
C GLN A 71 14.13 2.08 2.81
N SER A 72 14.58 2.00 1.55
CA SER A 72 15.80 2.65 1.08
C SER A 72 15.73 4.19 1.09
N ILE A 73 14.54 4.77 1.06
CA ILE A 73 14.36 6.24 1.07
C ILE A 73 14.29 6.82 2.49
N PHE A 74 14.24 5.97 3.53
CA PHE A 74 14.11 6.40 4.92
C PHE A 74 15.39 6.16 5.71
N GLY A 75 15.68 7.05 6.65
CA GLY A 75 16.83 6.95 7.57
C GLY A 75 16.74 5.73 8.50
N ALA A 76 17.88 5.23 8.96
CA ALA A 76 17.97 4.07 9.84
C ALA A 76 17.39 4.34 11.24
N ASP A 77 17.38 5.60 11.68
CA ASP A 77 16.95 6.00 13.03
C ASP A 77 15.43 6.27 13.14
N ASN A 78 14.69 6.04 12.06
CA ASN A 78 13.24 6.26 12.06
C ASN A 78 12.53 5.26 12.99
N ILE A 79 11.64 5.79 13.83
CA ILE A 79 10.77 4.98 14.69
C ILE A 79 9.56 4.53 13.88
N VAL A 80 9.33 3.22 13.84
CA VAL A 80 8.29 2.60 13.04
C VAL A 80 7.11 2.16 13.91
N ALA A 81 5.89 2.50 13.51
CA ALA A 81 4.67 1.99 14.10
C ALA A 81 3.97 1.02 13.13
N VAL A 82 3.50 -0.11 13.67
CA VAL A 82 2.77 -1.14 12.91
C VAL A 82 1.51 -1.57 13.65
N GLN A 83 0.47 -1.92 12.91
CA GLN A 83 -0.69 -2.62 13.47
C GLN A 83 -0.24 -3.96 14.09
N ASP A 84 -0.90 -4.41 15.15
CA ASP A 84 -0.62 -5.70 15.79
C ASP A 84 -1.94 -6.44 16.07
N PRO A 85 -2.25 -7.52 15.32
CA PRO A 85 -1.40 -8.16 14.30
C PRO A 85 -1.34 -7.41 12.96
N ALA A 86 -0.23 -7.59 12.25
CA ALA A 86 0.03 -7.02 10.93
C ALA A 86 0.53 -8.06 9.92
N TYR A 87 0.56 -7.69 8.65
CA TYR A 87 1.24 -8.46 7.63
C TYR A 87 2.75 -8.49 7.93
N PRO A 88 3.39 -9.68 8.05
CA PRO A 88 4.75 -9.80 8.57
C PRO A 88 5.81 -8.98 7.84
N VAL A 89 5.60 -8.71 6.54
CA VAL A 89 6.59 -7.99 5.73
C VAL A 89 6.92 -6.59 6.28
N TYR A 90 5.99 -5.92 6.95
CA TYR A 90 6.26 -4.59 7.52
C TYR A 90 7.30 -4.66 8.64
N VAL A 91 7.24 -5.72 9.44
CA VAL A 91 8.25 -5.98 10.47
C VAL A 91 9.53 -6.50 9.85
N ASP A 92 9.45 -7.55 9.00
CA ASP A 92 10.61 -8.21 8.41
C ASP A 92 11.48 -7.25 7.58
N SER A 93 10.87 -6.38 6.77
CA SER A 93 11.61 -5.38 5.98
C SER A 93 12.34 -4.37 6.84
N ASN A 94 11.76 -3.95 7.96
CA ASN A 94 12.42 -3.06 8.91
C ASN A 94 13.51 -3.76 9.73
N VAL A 95 13.37 -5.07 10.01
CA VAL A 95 14.44 -5.89 10.58
C VAL A 95 15.64 -5.92 9.64
N ILE A 96 15.39 -6.19 8.35
CA ILE A 96 16.44 -6.20 7.32
C ILE A 96 17.10 -4.82 7.20
N ALA A 97 16.33 -3.75 7.31
CA ALA A 97 16.83 -2.37 7.30
C ALA A 97 17.55 -1.93 8.58
N GLY A 98 17.59 -2.78 9.62
CA GLY A 98 18.32 -2.52 10.86
C GLY A 98 17.63 -1.55 11.84
N ARG A 99 16.31 -1.31 11.69
CA ARG A 99 15.54 -0.33 12.51
C ARG A 99 14.89 -0.89 13.77
N THR A 100 15.16 -2.13 14.12
CA THR A 100 14.30 -2.85 15.07
C THR A 100 14.83 -2.94 16.50
N GLY A 101 16.10 -2.74 16.72
CA GLY A 101 16.71 -3.00 18.02
C GLY A 101 16.67 -4.50 18.39
N ARG A 102 16.62 -4.79 19.69
CA ARG A 102 16.57 -6.18 20.20
C ARG A 102 15.16 -6.74 20.15
N SER A 103 15.05 -8.05 19.93
CA SER A 103 13.80 -8.77 20.13
C SER A 103 13.66 -9.21 21.59
N VAL A 104 12.57 -8.79 22.23
CA VAL A 104 12.22 -9.14 23.63
C VAL A 104 10.79 -9.67 23.65
N ASN A 105 10.58 -10.87 24.14
CA ASN A 105 9.26 -11.52 24.22
C ASN A 105 8.49 -11.53 22.89
N GLY A 106 9.18 -11.71 21.77
CA GLY A 106 8.58 -11.79 20.44
C GLY A 106 8.27 -10.43 19.79
N GLN A 107 8.59 -9.31 20.44
CA GLN A 107 8.48 -7.97 19.90
C GLN A 107 9.85 -7.30 19.81
N TYR A 108 10.03 -6.38 18.88
CA TYR A 108 11.25 -5.59 18.73
C TYR A 108 11.11 -4.25 19.45
N GLU A 109 12.13 -3.89 20.24
CA GLU A 109 12.11 -2.66 21.08
C GLU A 109 12.03 -1.36 20.25
N GLY A 110 12.53 -1.38 19.01
CA GLY A 110 12.50 -0.25 18.08
C GLY A 110 11.16 0.00 17.42
N PHE A 111 10.15 -0.87 17.62
CA PHE A 111 8.81 -0.69 17.09
C PHE A 111 7.83 -0.10 18.10
N ILE A 112 6.80 0.56 17.57
CA ILE A 112 5.56 0.83 18.25
C ILE A 112 4.51 -0.13 17.70
N TYR A 113 4.11 -1.09 18.51
CA TYR A 113 3.01 -1.99 18.16
C TYR A 113 1.69 -1.32 18.52
N MET A 114 0.79 -1.21 17.54
CA MET A 114 -0.53 -0.60 17.69
C MET A 114 -1.57 -1.73 17.77
N PRO A 115 -2.07 -2.08 18.97
CA PRO A 115 -2.92 -3.25 19.14
C PRO A 115 -4.24 -3.15 18.38
N CYS A 116 -4.58 -4.20 17.64
CA CYS A 116 -5.88 -4.39 17.00
C CYS A 116 -6.65 -5.45 17.78
N THR A 117 -7.44 -5.02 18.75
CA THR A 117 -8.14 -5.89 19.69
C THR A 117 -9.65 -5.85 19.48
N ARG A 118 -10.37 -6.75 20.14
CA ARG A 118 -11.84 -6.76 20.09
C ARG A 118 -12.44 -5.46 20.63
N GLU A 119 -11.80 -4.89 21.66
CA GLU A 119 -12.27 -3.68 22.36
C GLU A 119 -12.21 -2.43 21.47
N ASN A 120 -11.25 -2.35 20.53
CA ASN A 120 -11.14 -1.25 19.56
C ASN A 120 -11.65 -1.62 18.16
N GLY A 121 -12.45 -2.69 18.05
CA GLY A 121 -13.01 -3.15 16.78
C GLY A 121 -11.96 -3.64 15.79
N PHE A 122 -10.82 -4.13 16.28
CA PHE A 122 -9.66 -4.60 15.49
C PHE A 122 -9.03 -3.53 14.58
N PHE A 123 -9.24 -2.26 14.88
CA PHE A 123 -8.53 -1.15 14.26
C PHE A 123 -7.84 -0.32 15.36
N PRO A 124 -6.53 0.00 15.22
CA PRO A 124 -5.77 0.57 16.32
C PRO A 124 -6.04 2.06 16.51
N ASP A 125 -5.77 2.54 17.71
CA ASP A 125 -5.61 3.97 17.97
C ASP A 125 -4.27 4.48 17.44
N VAL A 126 -4.18 5.79 17.23
CA VAL A 126 -2.91 6.44 16.86
C VAL A 126 -1.86 6.23 17.95
N PRO A 127 -0.55 6.15 17.60
CA PRO A 127 0.50 5.93 18.58
C PRO A 127 0.50 6.99 19.69
N SER A 128 0.70 6.57 20.95
CA SER A 128 0.78 7.46 22.10
C SER A 128 2.12 8.22 22.21
N ARG A 129 3.15 7.77 21.48
CA ARG A 129 4.47 8.39 21.34
C ARG A 129 4.79 8.66 19.90
N LYS A 130 5.77 9.53 19.63
CA LYS A 130 6.19 9.87 18.27
C LYS A 130 6.64 8.61 17.50
N ALA A 131 6.09 8.42 16.31
CA ALA A 131 6.59 7.55 15.25
C ALA A 131 6.95 8.42 14.05
N ASP A 132 7.90 7.95 13.24
CA ASP A 132 8.30 8.60 11.98
C ASP A 132 7.67 7.91 10.77
N LEU A 133 7.44 6.60 10.86
CA LEU A 133 6.77 5.79 9.84
C LEU A 133 5.61 5.01 10.47
N LEU A 134 4.45 5.00 9.80
CA LEU A 134 3.27 4.26 10.24
C LEU A 134 2.82 3.32 9.12
N TYR A 135 2.84 2.01 9.36
CA TYR A 135 2.27 1.03 8.46
C TYR A 135 0.80 0.79 8.82
N ILE A 136 -0.09 1.13 7.90
CA ILE A 136 -1.54 0.94 8.03
C ILE A 136 -2.01 0.12 6.83
N CYS A 137 -2.64 -1.02 7.09
CA CYS A 137 -3.26 -1.86 6.08
C CYS A 137 -4.78 -1.80 6.21
N SER A 138 -5.49 -1.47 5.13
CA SER A 138 -6.94 -1.44 5.12
C SER A 138 -7.49 -1.86 3.74
N PRO A 139 -8.26 -2.96 3.68
CA PRO A 139 -8.56 -3.94 4.73
C PRO A 139 -7.32 -4.61 5.31
N ASN A 140 -7.25 -4.77 6.64
CA ASN A 140 -6.06 -5.29 7.30
C ASN A 140 -5.88 -6.80 7.08
N ASN A 141 -4.67 -7.22 6.86
CA ASN A 141 -4.24 -8.61 6.96
C ASN A 141 -3.47 -8.79 8.28
N PRO A 142 -3.98 -9.60 9.27
CA PRO A 142 -4.94 -10.70 9.08
C PRO A 142 -6.37 -10.43 9.55
N THR A 143 -6.70 -9.28 10.15
CA THR A 143 -8.00 -9.10 10.84
C THR A 143 -9.19 -8.93 9.91
N GLY A 144 -8.97 -8.51 8.66
CA GLY A 144 -10.02 -8.21 7.68
C GLY A 144 -10.75 -6.88 7.94
N THR A 145 -10.37 -6.15 8.97
CA THR A 145 -11.01 -4.87 9.34
C THR A 145 -10.71 -3.79 8.32
N VAL A 146 -11.74 -3.04 7.94
CA VAL A 146 -11.63 -1.86 7.08
C VAL A 146 -11.68 -0.61 7.95
N ALA A 147 -10.77 0.31 7.71
CA ALA A 147 -10.74 1.60 8.39
C ALA A 147 -11.94 2.48 7.98
N THR A 148 -12.49 3.24 8.92
CA THR A 148 -13.43 4.32 8.60
C THR A 148 -12.69 5.59 8.18
N LYS A 149 -13.42 6.55 7.59
CA LYS A 149 -12.84 7.87 7.24
C LYS A 149 -12.33 8.61 8.48
N GLU A 150 -13.07 8.54 9.58
CA GLU A 150 -12.70 9.18 10.86
C GLU A 150 -11.42 8.59 11.45
N GLN A 151 -11.28 7.25 11.37
CA GLN A 151 -10.08 6.56 11.84
C GLN A 151 -8.86 6.96 11.01
N LEU A 152 -8.95 6.96 9.68
CA LEU A 152 -7.87 7.40 8.81
C LEU A 152 -7.56 8.89 9.00
N ALA A 153 -8.56 9.75 9.18
CA ALA A 153 -8.35 11.16 9.47
C ALA A 153 -7.55 11.38 10.77
N GLY A 154 -7.77 10.55 11.78
CA GLY A 154 -6.96 10.55 13.01
C GLY A 154 -5.49 10.25 12.74
N PHE A 155 -5.19 9.25 11.89
CA PHE A 155 -3.82 8.93 11.50
C PHE A 155 -3.17 10.01 10.62
N VAL A 156 -3.90 10.59 9.69
CA VAL A 156 -3.42 11.71 8.87
C VAL A 156 -3.10 12.93 9.75
N ALA A 157 -4.00 13.30 10.66
CA ALA A 157 -3.76 14.40 11.60
C ALA A 157 -2.53 14.14 12.50
N TYR A 158 -2.37 12.89 12.97
CA TYR A 158 -1.17 12.49 13.71
C TYR A 158 0.10 12.64 12.86
N ALA A 159 0.09 12.13 11.63
CA ALA A 159 1.24 12.17 10.72
C ALA A 159 1.66 13.60 10.41
N LEU A 160 0.72 14.46 10.04
CA LEU A 160 0.98 15.89 9.81
C LEU A 160 1.58 16.59 11.04
N LYS A 161 1.00 16.35 12.22
CA LYS A 161 1.48 16.93 13.49
C LYS A 161 2.92 16.52 13.82
N HIS A 162 3.26 15.26 13.58
CA HIS A 162 4.55 14.69 13.97
C HIS A 162 5.58 14.65 12.83
N LYS A 163 5.20 15.12 11.62
CA LYS A 163 5.99 15.01 10.38
C LYS A 163 6.37 13.56 10.10
N ALA A 164 5.42 12.65 10.30
CA ALA A 164 5.55 11.23 10.02
C ALA A 164 5.02 10.90 8.62
N VAL A 165 5.42 9.76 8.07
CA VAL A 165 4.91 9.23 6.82
C VAL A 165 4.05 8.01 7.08
N ILE A 166 2.87 7.97 6.49
CA ILE A 166 2.00 6.80 6.48
C ILE A 166 2.32 5.97 5.23
N ILE A 167 2.69 4.70 5.43
CA ILE A 167 2.74 3.68 4.39
C ILE A 167 1.41 2.95 4.44
N PHE A 168 0.52 3.29 3.51
CA PHE A 168 -0.83 2.75 3.47
C PHE A 168 -0.92 1.58 2.48
N ASP A 169 -1.16 0.37 2.98
CA ASP A 169 -1.31 -0.82 2.14
C ASP A 169 -2.80 -1.04 1.80
N ALA A 170 -3.16 -0.77 0.55
CA ALA A 170 -4.50 -0.92 0.00
C ALA A 170 -4.67 -2.20 -0.85
N ALA A 171 -3.79 -3.19 -0.70
CA ALA A 171 -3.79 -4.41 -1.54
C ALA A 171 -5.13 -5.17 -1.54
N TYR A 172 -5.96 -4.98 -0.53
CA TYR A 172 -7.29 -5.60 -0.40
C TYR A 172 -8.45 -4.63 -0.66
N ALA A 173 -8.20 -3.39 -1.09
CA ALA A 173 -9.24 -2.36 -1.27
C ALA A 173 -10.38 -2.79 -2.21
N ALA A 174 -10.09 -3.65 -3.22
CA ALA A 174 -11.10 -4.20 -4.13
C ALA A 174 -12.19 -5.03 -3.42
N TYR A 175 -11.94 -5.52 -2.21
CA TYR A 175 -12.89 -6.32 -1.44
C TYR A 175 -13.80 -5.50 -0.51
N ILE A 176 -13.61 -4.19 -0.44
CA ILE A 176 -14.48 -3.29 0.32
C ILE A 176 -15.85 -3.25 -0.37
N ALA A 177 -16.86 -3.82 0.29
CA ALA A 177 -18.22 -3.88 -0.25
C ALA A 177 -19.04 -2.63 0.10
N ASP A 178 -18.81 -2.04 1.27
CA ASP A 178 -19.52 -0.84 1.72
C ASP A 178 -18.96 0.41 1.01
N PRO A 179 -19.78 1.12 0.22
CA PRO A 179 -19.35 2.33 -0.48
C PRO A 179 -19.06 3.53 0.44
N ALA A 180 -19.50 3.48 1.70
CA ALA A 180 -19.20 4.53 2.67
C ALA A 180 -17.77 4.45 3.22
N LEU A 181 -17.13 3.30 3.10
CA LEU A 181 -15.75 3.09 3.57
C LEU A 181 -14.72 3.50 2.51
N PRO A 182 -13.62 4.14 2.91
CA PRO A 182 -12.61 4.62 1.98
C PRO A 182 -11.85 3.47 1.31
N ARG A 183 -11.61 3.61 0.01
CA ARG A 183 -10.82 2.65 -0.80
C ARG A 183 -9.37 3.07 -0.96
N THR A 184 -9.09 4.32 -0.71
CA THR A 184 -7.76 4.92 -0.75
C THR A 184 -7.61 5.91 0.40
N ILE A 185 -6.40 6.05 0.91
CA ILE A 185 -6.12 7.05 1.96
C ILE A 185 -6.30 8.47 1.43
N TYR A 186 -6.19 8.66 0.12
CA TYR A 186 -6.31 9.99 -0.51
C TYR A 186 -7.75 10.53 -0.55
N GLU A 187 -8.75 9.76 -0.08
CA GLU A 187 -10.08 10.30 0.25
C GLU A 187 -10.08 11.14 1.53
N ILE A 188 -8.97 11.18 2.27
CA ILE A 188 -8.82 11.90 3.53
C ILE A 188 -8.05 13.19 3.29
N ASP A 189 -8.60 14.31 3.71
CA ASP A 189 -7.95 15.61 3.60
C ASP A 189 -6.59 15.63 4.30
N GLY A 190 -5.57 16.15 3.61
CA GLY A 190 -4.19 16.21 4.09
C GLY A 190 -3.37 14.92 3.88
N ALA A 191 -3.97 13.81 3.43
CA ALA A 191 -3.24 12.57 3.20
C ALA A 191 -2.13 12.71 2.14
N ARG A 192 -2.33 13.55 1.12
CA ARG A 192 -1.33 13.80 0.07
C ARG A 192 -0.02 14.39 0.60
N GLU A 193 -0.05 15.01 1.77
CA GLU A 193 1.14 15.63 2.37
C GLU A 193 1.96 14.65 3.22
N CYS A 194 1.39 13.47 3.55
CA CYS A 194 2.01 12.58 4.53
C CYS A 194 1.82 11.08 4.26
N ALA A 195 1.19 10.68 3.16
CA ALA A 195 0.95 9.28 2.88
C ALA A 195 1.57 8.83 1.56
N ILE A 196 2.06 7.59 1.56
CA ILE A 196 2.43 6.83 0.38
C ILE A 196 1.52 5.59 0.37
N GLU A 197 0.79 5.38 -0.73
CA GLU A 197 -0.13 4.25 -0.85
C GLU A 197 0.45 3.15 -1.71
N ILE A 198 0.39 1.91 -1.23
CA ILE A 198 0.89 0.71 -1.93
C ILE A 198 -0.29 -0.18 -2.30
N ASN A 199 -0.31 -0.66 -3.55
CA ASN A 199 -1.39 -1.44 -4.12
C ASN A 199 -0.92 -2.69 -4.86
N SER A 200 -1.83 -3.64 -5.10
CA SER A 200 -1.49 -4.89 -5.78
C SER A 200 -2.63 -5.45 -6.61
N PHE A 201 -2.33 -5.88 -7.83
CA PHE A 201 -3.23 -6.69 -8.64
C PHE A 201 -3.28 -8.18 -8.22
N SER A 202 -2.45 -8.59 -7.25
CA SER A 202 -2.43 -9.98 -6.78
C SER A 202 -3.77 -10.46 -6.27
N LYS A 203 -4.58 -9.56 -5.65
CA LYS A 203 -5.88 -9.91 -5.07
C LYS A 203 -7.02 -9.63 -6.04
N GLU A 204 -7.02 -8.46 -6.63
CA GLU A 204 -8.09 -8.00 -7.52
C GLU A 204 -8.13 -8.76 -8.85
N ALA A 205 -6.97 -8.89 -9.52
CA ALA A 205 -6.85 -9.54 -10.82
C ALA A 205 -6.36 -10.99 -10.76
N GLY A 206 -6.11 -11.52 -9.57
CA GLY A 206 -5.54 -12.86 -9.40
C GLY A 206 -4.05 -12.95 -9.80
N PHE A 207 -3.34 -11.84 -9.84
CA PHE A 207 -1.94 -11.76 -10.33
C PHE A 207 -0.90 -12.22 -9.30
N THR A 208 -1.23 -13.20 -8.46
CA THR A 208 -0.30 -13.73 -7.46
C THR A 208 1.01 -14.26 -8.07
N GLY A 209 0.95 -14.82 -9.28
CA GLY A 209 2.11 -15.33 -10.03
C GLY A 209 2.55 -14.44 -11.19
N VAL A 210 1.70 -13.51 -11.67
CA VAL A 210 2.03 -12.59 -12.77
C VAL A 210 2.91 -11.44 -12.29
N ARG A 211 2.67 -10.98 -11.05
CA ARG A 211 3.38 -9.90 -10.36
C ARG A 211 3.16 -8.52 -10.98
N LEU A 212 2.20 -7.78 -10.42
CA LEU A 212 1.94 -6.39 -10.78
C LEU A 212 1.36 -5.66 -9.58
N GLY A 213 1.85 -4.47 -9.30
CA GLY A 213 1.36 -3.56 -8.30
C GLY A 213 1.66 -2.12 -8.69
N TRP A 214 1.33 -1.19 -7.83
CA TRP A 214 1.67 0.21 -7.98
C TRP A 214 1.76 0.90 -6.62
N THR A 215 2.58 1.92 -6.57
CA THR A 215 2.69 2.85 -5.46
C THR A 215 2.23 4.23 -5.93
N VAL A 216 1.55 4.96 -5.05
CA VAL A 216 1.12 6.36 -5.27
C VAL A 216 1.81 7.25 -4.25
N VAL A 217 2.32 8.40 -4.70
CA VAL A 217 3.02 9.41 -3.89
C VAL A 217 2.45 10.80 -4.11
#